data_62779c3be585e3e03cf315d07f21ac70
#
_entry.id   62779c3be585e3e03cf315d07f21ac70
#
_cell.length_a   1.000
_cell.length_b   1.000
_cell.length_c   1.000
_cell.angle_alpha   90.00
_cell.angle_beta   90.00
_cell.angle_gamma   90.00
#
_symmetry.space_group_name_H-M   'P 1'
#
loop_
_entity.id
_entity.type
_entity.pdbx_description
1 polymer ?
#
loop_
_entity_poly.entity_id
_entity_poly.type
_entity_poly.pdbx_seq_one_letter_code
_entity_poly.pdbx_strand_id
1 'polypeptide(L)'
;MMKKLLISLLMVLLAAPTYAQIDKDHDFKAAKNMDIFNAIYKNLDLMYVDTLDAEEVVGNGIKAMLGSLDPYTTYYPESKVNELKNMLTGKYAGVGAVIRYNFQLQRVCISEPYENMPAAEAGLKKGDIILSIDDESMTDKDVSYVSDHLRGDPGTSFILKVKRPSTGKILKVKVTRR
;
A
#
# COMPACT_ATOMS: atom_id res chain seq x y z
N MET A 1 -45.21 50.24 3.53
CA MET A 1 -45.06 49.07 4.40
C MET A 1 -45.34 47.74 3.66
N MET A 2 -46.39 47.61 2.87
CA MET A 2 -46.73 46.37 2.14
C MET A 2 -45.64 45.81 1.21
N LYS A 3 -44.86 46.65 0.46
CA LYS A 3 -43.78 46.14 -0.44
C LYS A 3 -42.64 45.48 0.32
N LYS A 4 -42.26 45.97 1.53
CA LYS A 4 -41.23 45.35 2.35
C LYS A 4 -41.68 44.03 2.95
N LEU A 5 -42.97 43.92 3.28
CA LEU A 5 -43.56 42.66 3.78
C LEU A 5 -43.63 41.59 2.69
N LEU A 6 -43.94 41.99 1.43
CA LEU A 6 -43.96 41.07 0.28
C LEU A 6 -42.55 40.53 -0.06
N ILE A 7 -41.53 41.38 0.03
CA ILE A 7 -40.13 40.99 -0.23
C ILE A 7 -39.62 40.03 0.87
N SER A 8 -39.97 40.27 2.15
CA SER A 8 -39.59 39.35 3.23
C SER A 8 -40.32 38.01 3.15
N LEU A 9 -41.58 38.01 2.71
CA LEU A 9 -42.32 36.77 2.47
C LEU A 9 -41.75 35.94 1.29
N LEU A 10 -41.31 36.66 0.23
CA LEU A 10 -40.68 36.02 -0.93
C LEU A 10 -39.31 35.41 -0.58
N MET A 11 -38.52 36.07 0.30
CA MET A 11 -37.25 35.52 0.80
C MET A 11 -37.43 34.26 1.67
N VAL A 12 -38.49 34.20 2.46
CA VAL A 12 -38.79 33.02 3.29
C VAL A 12 -39.26 31.83 2.42
N LEU A 13 -39.92 32.06 1.29
CA LEU A 13 -40.29 31.03 0.33
C LEU A 13 -39.08 30.46 -0.43
N LEU A 14 -38.03 31.26 -0.66
CA LEU A 14 -36.80 30.83 -1.30
C LEU A 14 -35.84 30.07 -0.38
N ALA A 15 -36.08 30.13 0.93
CA ALA A 15 -35.32 29.37 1.93
C ALA A 15 -35.95 28.00 2.25
N ALA A 16 -36.81 27.47 1.39
CA ALA A 16 -37.29 26.10 1.53
C ALA A 16 -36.08 25.15 1.47
N PRO A 17 -35.87 24.31 2.49
CA PRO A 17 -34.77 23.35 2.43
C PRO A 17 -35.00 22.45 1.22
N THR A 18 -34.06 22.44 0.30
CA THR A 18 -33.97 21.42 -0.74
C THR A 18 -33.70 20.10 -0.01
N TYR A 19 -34.75 19.39 0.33
CA TYR A 19 -34.65 17.99 0.72
C TYR A 19 -34.06 17.28 -0.51
N ALA A 20 -32.84 16.80 -0.37
CA ALA A 20 -32.29 15.86 -1.35
C ALA A 20 -33.32 14.73 -1.47
N GLN A 21 -33.91 14.59 -2.64
CA GLN A 21 -34.92 13.56 -2.90
C GLN A 21 -34.17 12.23 -2.75
N ILE A 22 -34.38 11.54 -1.63
CA ILE A 22 -33.84 10.21 -1.38
C ILE A 22 -34.44 9.32 -2.47
N ASP A 23 -33.61 8.90 -3.40
CA ASP A 23 -34.00 7.97 -4.45
C ASP A 23 -34.20 6.58 -3.81
N LYS A 24 -35.41 6.28 -3.42
CA LYS A 24 -35.80 5.02 -2.76
C LYS A 24 -35.45 3.80 -3.61
N ASP A 25 -35.43 3.94 -4.95
CA ASP A 25 -35.04 2.87 -5.86
C ASP A 25 -33.52 2.63 -5.80
N HIS A 26 -32.73 3.69 -5.70
CA HIS A 26 -31.28 3.60 -5.50
C HIS A 26 -30.95 2.93 -4.17
N ASP A 27 -31.56 3.37 -3.07
CA ASP A 27 -31.31 2.81 -1.74
C ASP A 27 -31.71 1.34 -1.66
N PHE A 28 -32.85 0.97 -2.26
CA PHE A 28 -33.28 -0.43 -2.34
C PHE A 28 -32.29 -1.29 -3.13
N LYS A 29 -31.81 -0.80 -4.29
CA LYS A 29 -30.82 -1.51 -5.10
C LYS A 29 -29.49 -1.66 -4.37
N ALA A 30 -29.04 -0.61 -3.69
CA ALA A 30 -27.80 -0.63 -2.89
C ALA A 30 -27.89 -1.67 -1.76
N ALA A 31 -28.98 -1.67 -0.99
CA ALA A 31 -29.22 -2.64 0.08
C ALA A 31 -29.26 -4.08 -0.45
N LYS A 32 -30.02 -4.33 -1.53
CA LYS A 32 -30.12 -5.64 -2.17
C LYS A 32 -28.76 -6.17 -2.64
N ASN A 33 -27.93 -5.32 -3.27
CA ASN A 33 -26.61 -5.73 -3.74
C ASN A 33 -25.64 -6.00 -2.58
N MET A 34 -25.76 -5.26 -1.46
CA MET A 34 -24.99 -5.54 -0.26
C MET A 34 -25.37 -6.87 0.38
N ASP A 35 -26.67 -7.21 0.42
CA ASP A 35 -27.13 -8.52 0.88
C ASP A 35 -26.57 -9.67 0.01
N ILE A 36 -26.54 -9.48 -1.31
CA ILE A 36 -25.96 -10.45 -2.23
C ILE A 36 -24.46 -10.61 -1.96
N PHE A 37 -23.73 -9.51 -1.81
CA PHE A 37 -22.31 -9.53 -1.51
C PHE A 37 -22.01 -10.28 -0.20
N ASN A 38 -22.75 -9.96 0.85
CA ASN A 38 -22.62 -10.63 2.16
C ASN A 38 -22.96 -12.13 2.07
N ALA A 39 -23.99 -12.50 1.31
CA ALA A 39 -24.35 -13.90 1.11
C ALA A 39 -23.25 -14.67 0.36
N ILE A 40 -22.67 -14.08 -0.69
CA ILE A 40 -21.55 -14.67 -1.43
C ILE A 40 -20.35 -14.87 -0.51
N TYR A 41 -19.92 -13.83 0.21
CA TYR A 41 -18.79 -13.91 1.12
C TYR A 41 -18.98 -14.99 2.20
N LYS A 42 -20.16 -15.01 2.85
CA LYS A 42 -20.50 -16.01 3.86
C LYS A 42 -20.47 -17.45 3.30
N ASN A 43 -20.97 -17.66 2.08
CA ASN A 43 -20.92 -18.98 1.46
C ASN A 43 -19.49 -19.38 1.07
N LEU A 44 -18.66 -18.44 0.60
CA LEU A 44 -17.24 -18.68 0.36
C LEU A 44 -16.53 -19.12 1.66
N ASP A 45 -16.70 -18.38 2.74
CA ASP A 45 -16.06 -18.67 4.04
C ASP A 45 -16.47 -20.05 4.60
N LEU A 46 -17.74 -20.44 4.39
CA LEU A 46 -18.28 -21.71 4.92
C LEU A 46 -18.04 -22.93 4.01
N MET A 47 -17.96 -22.74 2.72
CA MET A 47 -18.04 -23.86 1.75
C MET A 47 -16.78 -24.01 0.87
N TYR A 48 -15.84 -23.07 0.95
CA TYR A 48 -14.61 -23.20 0.18
C TYR A 48 -13.73 -24.32 0.75
N VAL A 49 -12.99 -25.01 -0.12
CA VAL A 49 -12.22 -26.21 0.27
C VAL A 49 -11.06 -25.89 1.19
N ASP A 50 -10.45 -24.71 1.04
CA ASP A 50 -9.32 -24.25 1.86
C ASP A 50 -9.75 -23.14 2.82
N THR A 51 -9.01 -22.96 3.90
CA THR A 51 -9.21 -21.82 4.82
C THR A 51 -8.89 -20.52 4.11
N LEU A 52 -9.87 -19.63 4.02
CA LEU A 52 -9.69 -18.31 3.40
C LEU A 52 -9.11 -17.30 4.37
N ASP A 53 -8.17 -16.49 3.88
CA ASP A 53 -7.78 -15.26 4.58
C ASP A 53 -8.84 -14.18 4.33
N ALA A 54 -9.58 -13.85 5.36
CA ALA A 54 -10.69 -12.89 5.30
C ALA A 54 -10.21 -11.49 4.87
N GLU A 55 -9.06 -11.02 5.35
CA GLU A 55 -8.51 -9.71 5.00
C GLU A 55 -8.10 -9.68 3.52
N GLU A 56 -7.48 -10.75 3.04
CA GLU A 56 -7.07 -10.84 1.64
C GLU A 56 -8.27 -10.90 0.69
N VAL A 57 -9.25 -11.77 0.95
CA VAL A 57 -10.42 -11.96 0.09
C VAL A 57 -11.27 -10.70 0.02
N VAL A 58 -11.60 -10.10 1.17
CA VAL A 58 -12.38 -8.85 1.23
C VAL A 58 -11.58 -7.70 0.63
N GLY A 59 -10.29 -7.60 0.94
CA GLY A 59 -9.40 -6.58 0.39
C GLY A 59 -9.30 -6.62 -1.12
N ASN A 60 -9.27 -7.80 -1.74
CA ASN A 60 -9.28 -7.96 -3.19
C ASN A 60 -10.62 -7.52 -3.79
N GLY A 61 -11.75 -7.83 -3.14
CA GLY A 61 -13.07 -7.33 -3.53
C GLY A 61 -13.16 -5.81 -3.50
N ILE A 62 -12.68 -5.18 -2.42
CA ILE A 62 -12.64 -3.73 -2.29
C ILE A 62 -11.77 -3.08 -3.37
N LYS A 63 -10.57 -3.63 -3.62
CA LYS A 63 -9.68 -3.13 -4.68
C LYS A 63 -10.32 -3.19 -6.06
N ALA A 64 -11.03 -4.29 -6.37
CA ALA A 64 -11.74 -4.45 -7.64
C ALA A 64 -12.87 -3.42 -7.79
N MET A 65 -13.66 -3.19 -6.74
CA MET A 65 -14.71 -2.17 -6.73
C MET A 65 -14.15 -0.77 -6.96
N LEU A 66 -13.12 -0.37 -6.21
CA LEU A 66 -12.51 0.95 -6.33
C LEU A 66 -11.83 1.14 -7.69
N GLY A 67 -11.14 0.14 -8.19
CA GLY A 67 -10.51 0.17 -9.51
C GLY A 67 -11.50 0.31 -10.68
N SER A 68 -12.80 0.01 -10.47
CA SER A 68 -13.85 0.28 -11.45
C SER A 68 -14.31 1.74 -11.49
N LEU A 69 -13.97 2.54 -10.48
CA LEU A 69 -14.36 3.94 -10.38
C LEU A 69 -13.32 4.85 -11.03
N ASP A 70 -12.07 4.75 -10.59
CA ASP A 70 -10.95 5.56 -11.07
C ASP A 70 -9.61 4.91 -10.70
N PRO A 71 -8.49 5.32 -11.35
CA PRO A 71 -7.16 4.77 -11.06
C PRO A 71 -6.48 5.37 -9.81
N TYR A 72 -7.08 6.35 -9.16
CA TYR A 72 -6.46 7.10 -8.05
C TYR A 72 -6.98 6.66 -6.69
N THR A 73 -8.20 6.11 -6.62
CA THR A 73 -8.81 5.66 -5.38
C THR A 73 -8.20 4.33 -4.95
N THR A 74 -7.49 4.32 -3.81
CA THR A 74 -6.76 3.16 -3.31
C THR A 74 -7.23 2.77 -1.91
N TYR A 75 -7.44 1.48 -1.70
CA TYR A 75 -7.72 0.91 -0.39
C TYR A 75 -6.43 0.51 0.33
N TYR A 76 -6.29 0.97 1.57
CA TYR A 76 -5.24 0.55 2.49
C TYR A 76 -5.86 -0.26 3.62
N PRO A 77 -5.57 -1.56 3.75
CA PRO A 77 -6.03 -2.38 4.87
C PRO A 77 -5.42 -1.89 6.19
N GLU A 78 -6.05 -2.25 7.31
CA GLU A 78 -5.60 -1.82 8.64
C GLU A 78 -4.15 -2.23 8.91
N SER A 79 -3.75 -3.42 8.47
CA SER A 79 -2.38 -3.92 8.53
C SER A 79 -1.35 -2.99 7.86
N LYS A 80 -1.76 -2.14 6.89
CA LYS A 80 -0.91 -1.19 6.15
C LYS A 80 -1.10 0.28 6.51
N VAL A 81 -1.94 0.60 7.49
CA VAL A 81 -2.20 2.01 7.89
C VAL A 81 -0.93 2.71 8.37
N ASN A 82 -0.05 2.01 9.07
CA ASN A 82 1.22 2.60 9.52
C ASN A 82 2.16 2.90 8.34
N GLU A 83 2.17 2.06 7.32
CA GLU A 83 2.90 2.30 6.07
C GLU A 83 2.39 3.57 5.38
N LEU A 84 1.08 3.72 5.27
CA LEU A 84 0.46 4.93 4.73
C LEU A 84 0.81 6.18 5.54
N LYS A 85 0.71 6.12 6.88
CA LYS A 85 1.11 7.23 7.75
C LYS A 85 2.57 7.63 7.56
N ASN A 86 3.47 6.65 7.45
CA ASN A 86 4.88 6.90 7.22
C ASN A 86 5.11 7.56 5.85
N MET A 87 4.40 7.13 4.80
CA MET A 87 4.45 7.78 3.48
C MET A 87 3.96 9.23 3.53
N LEU A 88 2.83 9.50 4.18
CA LEU A 88 2.24 10.83 4.28
C LEU A 88 3.07 11.79 5.15
N THR A 89 3.73 11.29 6.17
CA THR A 89 4.55 12.12 7.10
C THR A 89 6.00 12.26 6.65
N GLY A 90 6.40 11.66 5.52
CA GLY A 90 7.78 11.64 5.06
C GLY A 90 8.75 10.90 6.01
N LYS A 91 8.23 10.16 7.00
CA LYS A 91 9.03 9.37 7.95
C LYS A 91 9.50 8.02 7.37
N TYR A 92 9.45 7.91 6.06
CA TYR A 92 9.82 6.70 5.38
C TYR A 92 11.28 6.79 4.96
N ALA A 93 12.14 6.08 5.67
CA ALA A 93 13.54 5.98 5.32
C ALA A 93 13.84 4.63 4.68
N GLY A 94 14.68 4.67 3.68
CA GLY A 94 15.18 3.49 3.01
C GLY A 94 16.68 3.56 2.82
N VAL A 95 17.18 2.70 1.95
CA VAL A 95 18.61 2.64 1.61
C VAL A 95 18.97 3.48 0.38
N GLY A 96 17.98 4.01 -0.34
CA GLY A 96 18.22 4.77 -1.58
C GLY A 96 18.81 3.92 -2.70
N ALA A 97 18.17 2.78 -2.99
CA ALA A 97 18.55 1.91 -4.10
C ALA A 97 17.31 1.29 -4.76
N VAL A 98 17.40 1.09 -6.07
CA VAL A 98 16.44 0.25 -6.81
C VAL A 98 16.87 -1.20 -6.66
N ILE A 99 15.94 -2.07 -6.29
CA ILE A 99 16.15 -3.51 -6.23
C ILE A 99 15.28 -4.21 -7.27
N ARG A 100 15.70 -5.37 -7.74
CA ARG A 100 14.92 -6.21 -8.65
C ARG A 100 15.15 -7.68 -8.36
N TYR A 101 14.15 -8.50 -8.70
CA TYR A 101 14.30 -9.96 -8.66
C TYR A 101 15.08 -10.46 -9.88
N ASN A 102 16.06 -11.30 -9.64
CA ASN A 102 16.80 -12.01 -10.69
C ASN A 102 16.30 -13.44 -10.76
N PHE A 103 15.54 -13.77 -11.81
CA PHE A 103 14.91 -15.07 -11.99
C PHE A 103 15.92 -16.21 -12.20
N GLN A 104 17.10 -15.93 -12.76
CA GLN A 104 18.13 -16.94 -12.95
C GLN A 104 18.82 -17.33 -11.64
N LEU A 105 18.97 -16.37 -10.73
CA LEU A 105 19.59 -16.56 -9.44
C LEU A 105 18.58 -16.83 -8.33
N GLN A 106 17.29 -16.68 -8.62
CA GLN A 106 16.18 -16.73 -7.65
C GLN A 106 16.45 -15.84 -6.43
N ARG A 107 16.92 -14.60 -6.66
CA ARG A 107 17.37 -13.66 -5.64
C ARG A 107 17.06 -12.23 -6.00
N VAL A 108 16.86 -11.42 -4.98
CA VAL A 108 16.81 -9.97 -5.14
C VAL A 108 18.21 -9.40 -5.22
N CYS A 109 18.41 -8.47 -6.15
CA CYS A 109 19.68 -7.82 -6.41
C CYS A 109 19.54 -6.30 -6.38
N ILE A 110 20.60 -5.60 -6.01
CA ILE A 110 20.73 -4.15 -6.20
C ILE A 110 20.78 -3.87 -7.71
N SER A 111 19.76 -3.19 -8.22
CA SER A 111 19.72 -2.76 -9.62
C SER A 111 20.46 -1.46 -9.83
N GLU A 112 20.25 -0.51 -8.90
CA GLU A 112 20.87 0.81 -8.98
C GLU A 112 20.90 1.44 -7.59
N PRO A 113 22.07 1.65 -6.97
CA PRO A 113 22.20 2.49 -5.80
C PRO A 113 22.23 3.96 -6.24
N TYR A 114 21.40 4.81 -5.61
CA TYR A 114 21.39 6.24 -5.90
C TYR A 114 22.60 6.94 -5.29
N GLU A 115 23.19 7.87 -6.02
CA GLU A 115 24.31 8.68 -5.53
C GLU A 115 23.93 9.47 -4.27
N ASN A 116 24.87 9.61 -3.34
CA ASN A 116 24.68 10.30 -2.07
C ASN A 116 23.57 9.72 -1.17
N MET A 117 23.21 8.46 -1.39
CA MET A 117 22.25 7.73 -0.57
C MET A 117 22.92 6.59 0.20
N PRO A 118 22.32 6.11 1.30
CA PRO A 118 22.91 5.14 2.21
C PRO A 118 23.50 3.89 1.55
N ALA A 119 22.84 3.38 0.51
CA ALA A 119 23.33 2.20 -0.23
C ALA A 119 24.68 2.49 -0.93
N ALA A 120 24.77 3.63 -1.62
CA ALA A 120 26.01 4.03 -2.29
C ALA A 120 27.12 4.37 -1.28
N GLU A 121 26.78 5.09 -0.21
CA GLU A 121 27.72 5.43 0.87
C GLU A 121 28.28 4.17 1.57
N ALA A 122 27.45 3.12 1.73
CA ALA A 122 27.87 1.82 2.26
C ALA A 122 28.68 0.99 1.26
N GLY A 123 28.91 1.50 0.04
CA GLY A 123 29.70 0.84 -0.99
C GLY A 123 28.97 -0.27 -1.74
N LEU A 124 27.65 -0.32 -1.69
CA LEU A 124 26.85 -1.23 -2.51
C LEU A 124 26.96 -0.83 -3.98
N LYS A 125 26.91 -1.82 -4.87
CA LYS A 125 27.07 -1.62 -6.32
C LYS A 125 25.95 -2.33 -7.07
N LYS A 126 25.70 -1.86 -8.27
CA LYS A 126 24.82 -2.53 -9.23
C LYS A 126 25.24 -3.99 -9.41
N GLY A 127 24.29 -4.89 -9.31
CA GLY A 127 24.49 -6.32 -9.43
C GLY A 127 24.79 -7.03 -8.11
N ASP A 128 24.98 -6.34 -6.99
CA ASP A 128 25.14 -6.97 -5.68
C ASP A 128 23.89 -7.80 -5.34
N ILE A 129 24.08 -9.08 -5.04
CA ILE A 129 23.01 -10.03 -4.72
C ILE A 129 22.77 -10.01 -3.23
N ILE A 130 21.54 -9.74 -2.80
CA ILE A 130 21.16 -9.68 -1.39
C ILE A 130 21.08 -11.12 -0.84
N LEU A 131 21.84 -11.42 0.20
CA LEU A 131 21.86 -12.72 0.85
C LEU A 131 21.10 -12.73 2.17
N SER A 132 21.32 -11.74 3.04
CA SER A 132 20.61 -11.58 4.30
C SER A 132 20.57 -10.13 4.76
N ILE A 133 19.57 -9.83 5.61
CA ILE A 133 19.38 -8.56 6.34
C ILE A 133 19.31 -8.91 7.81
N ASP A 134 20.20 -8.35 8.66
CA ASP A 134 20.34 -8.67 10.09
C ASP A 134 20.33 -10.19 10.38
N ASP A 135 21.12 -10.95 9.60
CA ASP A 135 21.20 -12.42 9.64
C ASP A 135 19.93 -13.17 9.17
N GLU A 136 18.83 -12.51 8.88
CA GLU A 136 17.68 -13.12 8.23
C GLU A 136 17.95 -13.38 6.75
N SER A 137 17.77 -14.63 6.31
CA SER A 137 18.01 -15.04 4.93
C SER A 137 16.95 -14.45 3.98
N MET A 138 17.41 -13.83 2.91
CA MET A 138 16.56 -13.34 1.81
C MET A 138 16.47 -14.34 0.65
N THR A 139 16.70 -15.64 0.93
CA THR A 139 16.52 -16.72 -0.04
C THR A 139 15.04 -16.90 -0.33
N ASP A 140 14.68 -17.04 -1.61
CA ASP A 140 13.32 -17.28 -2.08
C ASP A 140 12.29 -16.22 -1.64
N LYS A 141 12.79 -15.04 -1.22
CA LYS A 141 11.96 -13.88 -0.89
C LYS A 141 11.76 -13.00 -2.12
N ASP A 142 10.55 -12.48 -2.27
CA ASP A 142 10.22 -11.55 -3.34
C ASP A 142 10.76 -10.13 -3.10
N VAL A 143 10.56 -9.25 -4.08
CA VAL A 143 11.04 -7.87 -4.00
C VAL A 143 10.33 -7.08 -2.91
N SER A 144 9.03 -7.34 -2.68
CA SER A 144 8.25 -6.64 -1.66
C SER A 144 8.79 -6.96 -0.27
N TYR A 145 8.96 -8.24 0.03
CA TYR A 145 9.50 -8.69 1.31
C TYR A 145 10.89 -8.08 1.60
N VAL A 146 11.80 -8.17 0.64
CA VAL A 146 13.15 -7.60 0.80
C VAL A 146 13.09 -6.07 0.94
N SER A 147 12.24 -5.41 0.16
CA SER A 147 12.05 -3.96 0.23
C SER A 147 11.58 -3.51 1.62
N ASP A 148 10.62 -4.24 2.21
CA ASP A 148 10.09 -3.91 3.54
C ASP A 148 11.17 -4.03 4.64
N HIS A 149 12.08 -4.99 4.51
CA HIS A 149 13.21 -5.15 5.44
C HIS A 149 14.32 -4.11 5.24
N LEU A 150 14.49 -3.59 4.01
CA LEU A 150 15.43 -2.49 3.74
C LEU A 150 14.92 -1.13 4.25
N ARG A 151 13.62 -1.00 4.43
CA ARG A 151 12.95 0.20 4.92
C ARG A 151 12.84 0.18 6.45
N GLY A 152 12.53 1.33 7.04
CA GLY A 152 12.30 1.46 8.48
C GLY A 152 12.47 2.89 8.96
N ASP A 153 12.61 3.06 10.27
CA ASP A 153 12.72 4.39 10.84
C ASP A 153 14.04 5.08 10.43
N PRO A 154 13.98 6.40 10.12
CA PRO A 154 15.17 7.18 9.83
C PRO A 154 16.22 7.07 10.94
N GLY A 155 17.50 6.93 10.55
CA GLY A 155 18.61 6.82 11.49
C GLY A 155 18.84 5.42 12.06
N THR A 156 17.93 4.47 11.85
CA THR A 156 18.18 3.07 12.23
C THR A 156 19.19 2.42 11.27
N SER A 157 19.96 1.48 11.79
CA SER A 157 20.99 0.76 11.00
C SER A 157 20.75 -0.73 11.05
N PHE A 158 21.16 -1.41 10.00
CA PHE A 158 21.16 -2.88 9.88
C PHE A 158 22.40 -3.38 9.14
N ILE A 159 22.64 -4.68 9.21
CA ILE A 159 23.73 -5.35 8.49
C ILE A 159 23.17 -6.01 7.22
N LEU A 160 23.63 -5.55 6.08
CA LEU A 160 23.29 -6.15 4.78
C LEU A 160 24.44 -7.05 4.33
N LYS A 161 24.15 -8.34 4.10
CA LYS A 161 25.09 -9.29 3.53
C LYS A 161 24.79 -9.46 2.04
N VAL A 162 25.76 -9.17 1.20
CA VAL A 162 25.63 -9.28 -0.27
C VAL A 162 26.75 -10.10 -0.88
N LYS A 163 26.47 -10.78 -2.00
CA LYS A 163 27.50 -11.36 -2.87
C LYS A 163 27.71 -10.45 -4.07
N ARG A 164 28.92 -10.03 -4.30
CA ARG A 164 29.30 -9.22 -5.47
C ARG A 164 29.76 -10.10 -6.62
N PRO A 165 28.97 -10.25 -7.69
CA PRO A 165 29.31 -11.15 -8.80
C PRO A 165 30.61 -10.80 -9.49
N SER A 166 30.94 -9.50 -9.64
CA SER A 166 32.16 -9.02 -10.29
C SER A 166 33.46 -9.47 -9.62
N THR A 167 33.43 -9.79 -8.33
CA THR A 167 34.62 -10.22 -7.55
C THR A 167 34.44 -11.58 -6.89
N GLY A 168 33.22 -12.14 -6.92
CA GLY A 168 32.83 -13.35 -6.20
C GLY A 168 32.79 -13.21 -4.67
N LYS A 169 33.14 -12.03 -4.12
CA LYS A 169 33.23 -11.81 -2.67
C LYS A 169 31.88 -11.65 -2.01
N ILE A 170 31.79 -12.14 -0.79
CA ILE A 170 30.68 -11.86 0.12
C ILE A 170 31.09 -10.69 1.01
N LEU A 171 30.25 -9.66 1.06
CA LEU A 171 30.47 -8.45 1.83
C LEU A 171 29.38 -8.34 2.90
N LYS A 172 29.76 -7.91 4.10
CA LYS A 172 28.85 -7.47 5.15
C LYS A 172 29.02 -5.97 5.29
N VAL A 173 27.98 -5.22 5.03
CA VAL A 173 27.98 -3.76 5.09
C VAL A 173 26.91 -3.27 6.05
N LYS A 174 27.28 -2.29 6.89
CA LYS A 174 26.33 -1.60 7.73
C LYS A 174 25.68 -0.49 6.92
N VAL A 175 24.36 -0.47 6.85
CA VAL A 175 23.58 0.56 6.18
C VAL A 175 22.72 1.28 7.18
N THR A 176 22.73 2.62 7.14
CA THR A 176 21.89 3.46 8.00
C THR A 176 20.78 4.07 7.15
N ARG A 177 19.53 3.86 7.54
CA ARG A 177 18.36 4.35 6.80
C ARG A 177 18.27 5.88 6.87
N ARG A 178 17.96 6.50 5.74
CA ARG A 178 17.79 7.96 5.62
C ARG A 178 16.66 8.33 4.67
#